data_5ea55595d2c58859d732a455b9c5440f
#
_entry.id   5ea55595d2c58859d732a455b9c5440f
#
_cell.length_a   1.000
_cell.length_b   1.000
_cell.length_c   1.000
_cell.angle_alpha   90.00
_cell.angle_beta   90.00
_cell.angle_gamma   90.00
#
_symmetry.space_group_name_H-M   'P 1'
#
loop_
_entity.id
_entity.type
_entity.pdbx_description
1 polymer ?
#
loop_
_entity_poly.entity_id
_entity_poly.type
_entity_poly.pdbx_seq_one_letter_code
_entity_poly.pdbx_strand_id
1 'polypeptide(L)'
;MIERQIHLSSGGGAALQGYDGLLRFGYTKNRGIYALRVEANGEWQGMTLRAFWHLPDGNAAPSTLVVDGLVEVPALITAVPGEGRITFEGTDGTRTLTSADVCYCVAENSGTEDSTLPQPGTPAWQALLDRLKAAVESGAFRGEKGEPGPQGEPGAAGPTGPKGEPGPQGPQGEPGPQGPKGDPSDPGQWELLEKVFL
;
A
#
# COMPACT_ATOMS: atom_id res chain seq x y z
N MET A 1 9.08 -10.60 13.42
CA MET A 1 7.79 -9.86 13.56
C MET A 1 7.16 -10.29 14.89
N ILE A 2 6.62 -9.36 15.64
CA ILE A 2 5.94 -9.63 16.91
C ILE A 2 4.46 -9.83 16.60
N GLU A 3 3.97 -11.07 16.77
CA GLU A 3 2.57 -11.39 16.51
C GLU A 3 1.73 -11.26 17.78
N ARG A 4 0.50 -10.76 17.62
CA ARG A 4 -0.53 -10.72 18.66
C ARG A 4 -1.78 -11.42 18.14
N GLN A 5 -2.36 -12.28 18.95
CA GLN A 5 -3.53 -13.08 18.59
C GLN A 5 -4.84 -12.36 18.90
N ILE A 6 -5.73 -12.35 17.93
CA ILE A 6 -7.10 -11.84 18.03
C ILE A 6 -8.05 -12.95 17.64
N HIS A 7 -9.04 -13.20 18.47
CA HIS A 7 -10.12 -14.16 18.19
C HIS A 7 -11.40 -13.41 17.86
N LEU A 8 -11.93 -13.64 16.67
CA LEU A 8 -13.25 -13.20 16.28
C LEU A 8 -14.24 -14.34 16.57
N SER A 9 -15.22 -14.06 17.43
CA SER A 9 -16.25 -15.01 17.83
C SER A 9 -17.61 -14.66 17.24
N SER A 10 -18.54 -15.61 17.30
CA SER A 10 -19.92 -15.42 16.85
C SER A 10 -20.57 -14.19 17.50
N GLY A 11 -21.44 -13.50 16.75
CA GLY A 11 -22.10 -12.29 17.21
C GLY A 11 -21.23 -11.04 17.23
N GLY A 12 -20.10 -11.03 16.51
CA GLY A 12 -19.23 -9.86 16.39
C GLY A 12 -18.26 -9.67 17.55
N GLY A 13 -18.11 -10.63 18.44
CA GLY A 13 -17.13 -10.54 19.53
C GLY A 13 -15.70 -10.53 19.00
N ALA A 14 -14.86 -9.66 19.56
CA ALA A 14 -13.42 -9.64 19.31
C ALA A 14 -12.67 -9.66 20.64
N ALA A 15 -11.77 -10.60 20.83
CA ALA A 15 -11.02 -10.77 22.07
C ALA A 15 -9.55 -10.98 21.82
N LEU A 16 -8.74 -10.43 22.73
CA LEU A 16 -7.29 -10.64 22.79
C LEU A 16 -6.98 -11.85 23.64
N GLN A 17 -6.18 -12.76 23.14
CA GLN A 17 -5.75 -13.90 23.92
C GLN A 17 -4.60 -13.50 24.87
N GLY A 18 -4.82 -13.71 26.18
CA GLY A 18 -3.77 -13.58 27.19
C GLY A 18 -3.37 -12.17 27.60
N TYR A 19 -4.21 -11.16 27.35
CA TYR A 19 -3.96 -9.75 27.67
C TYR A 19 -5.10 -9.09 28.43
N ASP A 20 -4.80 -7.96 29.05
CA ASP A 20 -5.73 -7.09 29.79
C ASP A 20 -6.74 -6.32 28.88
N GLY A 21 -6.97 -6.82 27.68
CA GLY A 21 -7.87 -6.19 26.69
C GLY A 21 -7.25 -5.05 25.90
N LEU A 22 -5.96 -4.77 26.07
CA LEU A 22 -5.24 -3.69 25.39
C LEU A 22 -4.02 -4.22 24.62
N LEU A 23 -4.00 -4.00 23.30
CA LEU A 23 -2.83 -4.27 22.47
C LEU A 23 -1.76 -3.20 22.71
N ARG A 24 -0.54 -3.60 22.97
CA ARG A 24 0.58 -2.68 23.10
C ARG A 24 1.50 -2.80 21.90
N PHE A 25 1.59 -1.75 21.09
CA PHE A 25 2.47 -1.67 19.93
C PHE A 25 3.81 -0.98 20.24
N GLY A 26 4.21 -1.00 21.51
CA GLY A 26 5.46 -0.42 21.97
C GLY A 26 5.47 1.09 21.84
N TYR A 27 6.51 1.64 21.21
CA TYR A 27 6.76 3.07 21.15
C TYR A 27 6.53 3.63 19.74
N THR A 28 6.31 4.93 19.64
CA THR A 28 6.30 5.64 18.36
C THR A 28 7.56 5.34 17.54
N LYS A 29 7.44 5.40 16.21
CA LYS A 29 8.50 5.10 15.23
C LYS A 29 8.85 3.61 15.03
N ASN A 30 8.25 2.69 15.77
CA ASN A 30 8.33 1.27 15.45
C ASN A 30 7.60 1.00 14.12
N ARG A 31 8.27 0.39 13.14
CA ARG A 31 7.69 0.11 11.83
C ARG A 31 7.95 -1.33 11.42
N GLY A 32 6.93 -1.98 10.86
CA GLY A 32 7.06 -3.31 10.27
C GLY A 32 7.46 -4.43 11.25
N ILE A 33 7.28 -4.21 12.56
CA ILE A 33 7.65 -5.19 13.59
C ILE A 33 6.45 -5.90 14.22
N TYR A 34 5.24 -5.37 14.03
CA TYR A 34 4.02 -5.93 14.61
C TYR A 34 3.09 -6.48 13.53
N ALA A 35 2.48 -7.62 13.84
CA ALA A 35 1.39 -8.19 13.08
C ALA A 35 0.31 -8.73 14.01
N LEU A 36 -0.93 -8.80 13.53
CA LEU A 36 -2.04 -9.42 14.22
C LEU A 36 -2.36 -10.73 13.52
N ARG A 37 -2.39 -11.81 14.28
CA ARG A 37 -2.94 -13.08 13.84
C ARG A 37 -4.40 -13.14 14.23
N VAL A 38 -5.25 -13.16 13.22
CA VAL A 38 -6.70 -13.11 13.37
C VAL A 38 -7.26 -14.51 13.18
N GLU A 39 -7.83 -15.06 14.22
CA GLU A 39 -8.55 -16.33 14.18
C GLU A 39 -10.05 -16.05 14.04
N ALA A 40 -10.57 -16.43 12.89
CA ALA A 40 -11.98 -16.25 12.53
C ALA A 40 -12.77 -17.50 12.85
N ASN A 41 -13.66 -17.44 13.83
CA ASN A 41 -14.49 -18.56 14.26
C ASN A 41 -15.98 -18.30 13.98
N GLY A 42 -16.75 -19.39 13.88
CA GLY A 42 -18.20 -19.31 13.67
C GLY A 42 -18.56 -18.64 12.34
N GLU A 43 -19.33 -17.58 12.41
CA GLU A 43 -19.87 -16.85 11.24
C GLU A 43 -18.80 -16.14 10.40
N TRP A 44 -17.61 -15.93 10.97
CA TRP A 44 -16.48 -15.28 10.30
C TRP A 44 -15.72 -16.21 9.35
N GLN A 45 -15.95 -17.53 9.46
CA GLN A 45 -15.24 -18.50 8.63
C GLN A 45 -15.59 -18.34 7.15
N GLY A 46 -14.57 -18.31 6.32
CA GLY A 46 -14.71 -18.16 4.87
C GLY A 46 -14.98 -16.74 4.38
N MET A 47 -15.06 -15.76 5.28
CA MET A 47 -15.21 -14.36 4.91
C MET A 47 -13.88 -13.74 4.54
N THR A 48 -13.91 -12.77 3.63
CA THR A 48 -12.81 -11.85 3.39
C THR A 48 -12.78 -10.82 4.50
N LEU A 49 -11.70 -10.77 5.26
CA LEU A 49 -11.56 -9.91 6.43
C LEU A 49 -10.73 -8.67 6.15
N ARG A 50 -11.15 -7.54 6.70
CA ARG A 50 -10.42 -6.27 6.73
C ARG A 50 -10.29 -5.74 8.15
N ALA A 51 -9.17 -5.12 8.46
CA ALA A 51 -8.94 -4.38 9.68
C ALA A 51 -9.06 -2.88 9.39
N PHE A 52 -9.93 -2.20 10.15
CA PHE A 52 -10.12 -0.75 10.11
C PHE A 52 -9.43 -0.14 11.32
N TRP A 53 -8.57 0.83 11.09
CA TRP A 53 -7.70 1.42 12.08
C TRP A 53 -8.16 2.83 12.44
N HIS A 54 -8.47 3.05 13.70
CA HIS A 54 -8.86 4.34 14.26
C HIS A 54 -7.72 4.87 15.12
N LEU A 55 -7.14 5.99 14.70
CA LEU A 55 -6.00 6.59 15.37
C LEU A 55 -6.42 7.31 16.66
N PRO A 56 -5.47 7.53 17.59
CA PRO A 56 -5.74 8.27 18.85
C PRO A 56 -6.24 9.70 18.63
N ASP A 57 -5.88 10.34 17.53
CA ASP A 57 -6.30 11.70 17.15
C ASP A 57 -7.72 11.77 16.54
N GLY A 58 -8.39 10.63 16.44
CA GLY A 58 -9.74 10.52 15.86
C GLY A 58 -9.75 10.33 14.33
N ASN A 59 -8.61 10.35 13.68
CA ASN A 59 -8.50 10.06 12.26
C ASN A 59 -8.59 8.54 11.99
N ALA A 60 -8.86 8.15 10.76
CA ALA A 60 -8.82 6.78 10.32
C ALA A 60 -7.63 6.55 9.38
N ALA A 61 -6.93 5.45 9.58
CA ALA A 61 -5.93 4.99 8.62
C ALA A 61 -6.59 4.12 7.53
N PRO A 62 -5.95 3.96 6.36
CA PRO A 62 -6.42 3.03 5.35
C PRO A 62 -6.62 1.63 5.92
N SER A 63 -7.75 0.99 5.57
CA SER A 63 -8.02 -0.38 5.99
C SER A 63 -7.04 -1.36 5.35
N THR A 64 -6.68 -2.40 6.07
CA THR A 64 -5.79 -3.47 5.59
C THR A 64 -6.54 -4.79 5.46
N LEU A 65 -6.20 -5.54 4.41
CA LEU A 65 -6.74 -6.88 4.21
C LEU A 65 -6.04 -7.88 5.13
N VAL A 66 -6.80 -8.80 5.72
CA VAL A 66 -6.25 -9.94 6.44
C VAL A 66 -5.97 -11.05 5.42
N VAL A 67 -4.72 -11.45 5.28
CA VAL A 67 -4.28 -12.49 4.34
C VAL A 67 -3.75 -13.67 5.14
N ASP A 68 -4.27 -14.86 4.89
CA ASP A 68 -3.92 -16.09 5.62
C ASP A 68 -3.98 -15.96 7.15
N GLY A 69 -5.00 -15.21 7.62
CA GLY A 69 -5.17 -14.94 9.03
C GLY A 69 -4.14 -13.96 9.62
N LEU A 70 -3.36 -13.28 8.78
CA LEU A 70 -2.36 -12.31 9.22
C LEU A 70 -2.66 -10.93 8.66
N VAL A 71 -2.47 -9.89 9.47
CA VAL A 71 -2.47 -8.50 9.04
C VAL A 71 -1.30 -7.75 9.68
N GLU A 72 -0.49 -7.11 8.86
CA GLU A 72 0.58 -6.25 9.34
C GLU A 72 0.01 -4.96 9.92
N VAL A 73 0.59 -4.51 11.02
CA VAL A 73 0.22 -3.22 11.62
C VAL A 73 0.81 -2.10 10.78
N PRO A 74 -0.01 -1.23 10.17
CA PRO A 74 0.49 -0.14 9.34
C PRO A 74 1.43 0.79 10.12
N ALA A 75 2.46 1.28 9.47
CA ALA A 75 3.44 2.19 10.10
C ALA A 75 2.79 3.47 10.65
N LEU A 76 1.69 3.90 10.05
CA LEU A 76 0.92 5.07 10.51
C LEU A 76 0.35 4.86 11.92
N ILE A 77 -0.02 3.62 12.27
CA ILE A 77 -0.59 3.30 13.59
C ILE A 77 0.43 3.54 14.71
N THR A 78 1.68 3.21 14.44
CA THR A 78 2.76 3.42 15.42
C THR A 78 3.42 4.80 15.31
N ALA A 79 2.93 5.66 14.43
CA ALA A 79 3.41 7.03 14.30
C ALA A 79 2.76 7.99 15.31
N VAL A 80 1.52 7.69 15.74
CA VAL A 80 0.73 8.55 16.63
C VAL A 80 0.67 7.91 18.01
N PRO A 81 1.19 8.57 19.07
CA PRO A 81 1.11 8.04 20.43
C PRO A 81 -0.32 8.15 20.98
N GLY A 82 -0.67 7.25 21.88
CA GLY A 82 -1.98 7.23 22.54
C GLY A 82 -2.75 5.95 22.34
N GLU A 83 -4.04 5.99 22.66
CA GLU A 83 -4.96 4.85 22.55
C GLU A 83 -5.81 4.98 21.28
N GLY A 84 -5.84 3.94 20.48
CA GLY A 84 -6.67 3.83 19.30
C GLY A 84 -7.48 2.54 19.31
N ARG A 85 -8.22 2.29 18.22
CA ARG A 85 -9.10 1.14 18.10
C ARG A 85 -8.94 0.46 16.76
N ILE A 86 -9.23 -0.82 16.73
CA ILE A 86 -9.27 -1.64 15.53
C ILE A 86 -10.65 -2.29 15.47
N THR A 87 -11.34 -2.13 14.35
CA THR A 87 -12.59 -2.83 14.06
C THR A 87 -12.33 -3.79 12.91
N PHE A 88 -12.78 -5.02 13.00
CA PHE A 88 -12.71 -5.97 11.89
C PHE A 88 -14.05 -6.03 11.18
N GLU A 89 -13.98 -6.09 9.86
CA GLU A 89 -15.14 -6.34 9.01
C GLU A 89 -14.88 -7.56 8.15
N GLY A 90 -15.85 -8.44 8.09
CA GLY A 90 -15.84 -9.63 7.23
C GLY A 90 -16.98 -9.58 6.24
N THR A 91 -16.72 -9.97 4.99
CA THR A 91 -17.76 -10.11 3.98
C THR A 91 -17.57 -11.37 3.13
N ASP A 92 -18.67 -12.00 2.77
CA ASP A 92 -18.71 -13.10 1.79
C ASP A 92 -19.37 -12.67 0.47
N GLY A 93 -19.56 -11.34 0.28
CA GLY A 93 -20.24 -10.77 -0.87
C GLY A 93 -21.76 -10.66 -0.71
N THR A 94 -22.37 -11.39 0.23
CA THR A 94 -23.81 -11.34 0.52
C THR A 94 -24.07 -10.78 1.92
N ARG A 95 -23.23 -11.16 2.86
CA ARG A 95 -23.32 -10.76 4.27
C ARG A 95 -22.10 -9.95 4.65
N THR A 96 -22.29 -9.00 5.54
CA THR A 96 -21.22 -8.24 6.18
C THR A 96 -21.37 -8.37 7.70
N LEU A 97 -20.27 -8.64 8.37
CA LEU A 97 -20.19 -8.77 9.81
C LEU A 97 -19.13 -7.80 10.33
N THR A 98 -19.43 -7.08 11.39
CA THR A 98 -18.51 -6.13 12.02
C THR A 98 -18.22 -6.56 13.45
N SER A 99 -16.96 -6.48 13.88
CA SER A 99 -16.53 -6.85 15.23
C SER A 99 -16.77 -5.72 16.25
N ALA A 100 -16.73 -6.09 17.52
CA ALA A 100 -16.46 -5.13 18.59
C ALA A 100 -15.06 -4.52 18.41
N ASP A 101 -14.85 -3.34 18.97
CA ASP A 101 -13.57 -2.65 18.95
C ASP A 101 -12.52 -3.38 19.79
N VAL A 102 -11.32 -3.52 19.22
CA VAL A 102 -10.12 -3.94 19.92
C VAL A 102 -9.27 -2.72 20.20
N CYS A 103 -9.05 -2.39 21.47
CA CYS A 103 -8.24 -1.24 21.84
C CYS A 103 -6.74 -1.53 21.70
N TYR A 104 -5.98 -0.55 21.25
CA TYR A 104 -4.51 -0.60 21.22
C TYR A 104 -3.92 0.68 21.83
N CYS A 105 -2.66 0.59 22.24
CA CYS A 105 -1.90 1.71 22.78
C CYS A 105 -0.49 1.76 22.15
N VAL A 106 -0.06 2.97 21.84
CA VAL A 106 1.30 3.29 21.40
C VAL A 106 1.88 4.27 22.41
N ALA A 107 2.99 3.90 23.06
CA ALA A 107 3.68 4.78 23.99
C ALA A 107 4.48 5.84 23.23
N GLU A 108 4.56 7.03 23.78
CA GLU A 108 5.42 8.08 23.25
C GLU A 108 6.88 7.70 23.49
N ASN A 109 7.72 7.89 22.48
CA ASN A 109 9.16 7.71 22.61
C ASN A 109 9.80 9.06 22.97
N SER A 110 10.27 9.18 24.19
CA SER A 110 10.89 10.40 24.71
C SER A 110 12.35 10.63 24.26
N GLY A 111 12.92 9.79 23.42
CA GLY A 111 14.37 9.70 23.35
C GLY A 111 15.07 9.74 22.00
N THR A 112 14.43 10.01 20.89
CA THR A 112 15.15 10.17 19.61
C THR A 112 14.58 11.33 18.80
N GLU A 113 15.07 12.51 19.09
CA GLU A 113 14.72 13.73 18.35
C GLU A 113 15.28 13.77 16.92
N ASP A 114 16.09 12.79 16.53
CA ASP A 114 16.73 12.69 15.20
C ASP A 114 15.78 12.33 14.05
N SER A 115 14.48 12.29 14.28
CA SER A 115 13.49 11.97 13.25
C SER A 115 12.63 13.14 12.81
N THR A 116 12.89 14.33 13.30
CA THR A 116 12.39 15.54 12.65
C THR A 116 13.09 15.65 11.29
N LEU A 117 12.30 15.89 10.25
CA LEU A 117 12.89 16.29 8.98
C LEU A 117 13.89 17.42 9.27
N PRO A 118 15.08 17.41 8.66
CA PRO A 118 16.02 18.48 8.84
C PRO A 118 15.34 19.84 8.59
N GLN A 119 15.61 20.82 9.41
CA GLN A 119 15.00 22.14 9.23
C GLN A 119 15.41 22.73 7.86
N PRO A 120 14.48 23.36 7.12
CA PRO A 120 14.76 24.04 5.87
C PRO A 120 15.97 24.97 6.01
N GLY A 121 16.87 24.95 5.01
CA GLY A 121 18.07 25.79 5.01
C GLY A 121 19.27 25.22 5.77
N THR A 122 19.14 24.11 6.47
CA THR A 122 20.26 23.45 7.14
C THR A 122 21.07 22.59 6.17
N PRO A 123 22.38 22.31 6.43
CA PRO A 123 23.15 21.37 5.62
C PRO A 123 22.52 19.98 5.51
N ALA A 124 21.87 19.51 6.57
CA ALA A 124 21.17 18.24 6.58
C ALA A 124 19.94 18.26 5.66
N TRP A 125 19.22 19.36 5.61
CA TRP A 125 18.12 19.57 4.65
C TRP A 125 18.62 19.54 3.21
N GLN A 126 19.71 20.23 2.92
CA GLN A 126 20.30 20.24 1.60
C GLN A 126 20.74 18.83 1.18
N ALA A 127 21.38 18.08 2.06
CA ALA A 127 21.77 16.70 1.81
C ALA A 127 20.57 15.79 1.53
N LEU A 128 19.43 16.00 2.21
CA LEU A 128 18.17 15.27 1.95
C LEU A 128 17.64 15.61 0.55
N LEU A 129 17.60 16.89 0.18
CA LEU A 129 17.16 17.32 -1.14
C LEU A 129 18.04 16.75 -2.25
N ASP A 130 19.36 16.74 -2.06
CA ASP A 130 20.31 16.19 -3.03
C ASP A 130 20.10 14.68 -3.22
N ARG A 131 19.83 13.95 -2.14
CA ARG A 131 19.47 12.52 -2.20
C ARG A 131 18.15 12.29 -2.93
N LEU A 132 17.14 13.11 -2.68
CA LEU A 132 15.86 13.02 -3.38
C LEU A 132 16.01 13.33 -4.87
N LYS A 133 16.77 14.39 -5.21
CA LYS A 133 17.09 14.72 -6.63
C LYS A 133 17.81 13.56 -7.32
N ALA A 134 18.84 13.02 -6.71
CA ALA A 134 19.56 11.88 -7.25
C ALA A 134 18.65 10.64 -7.44
N ALA A 135 17.72 10.37 -6.52
CA ALA A 135 16.78 9.30 -6.65
C ALA A 135 15.78 9.52 -7.81
N VAL A 136 15.33 10.76 -8.02
CA VAL A 136 14.50 11.13 -9.17
C VAL A 136 15.25 10.97 -10.47
N GLU A 137 16.49 11.48 -10.54
CA GLU A 137 17.36 11.41 -11.73
C GLU A 137 17.74 9.96 -12.08
N SER A 138 17.98 9.12 -11.09
CA SER A 138 18.24 7.68 -11.28
C SER A 138 17.02 6.90 -11.74
N GLY A 139 15.83 7.52 -11.73
CA GLY A 139 14.59 6.86 -12.10
C GLY A 139 14.06 5.89 -11.05
N ALA A 140 14.51 6.00 -9.79
CA ALA A 140 14.03 5.15 -8.69
C ALA A 140 12.50 5.18 -8.48
N PHE A 141 11.87 6.27 -8.91
CA PHE A 141 10.42 6.45 -8.87
C PHE A 141 9.72 6.26 -10.24
N ARG A 142 10.46 5.79 -11.26
CA ARG A 142 9.85 5.46 -12.55
C ARG A 142 9.22 4.08 -12.48
N GLY A 143 7.98 3.98 -12.87
CA GLY A 143 7.31 2.71 -13.10
C GLY A 143 8.05 1.88 -14.17
N GLU A 144 7.84 0.58 -14.14
CA GLU A 144 8.36 -0.31 -15.17
C GLU A 144 7.87 0.11 -16.56
N LYS A 145 8.75 -0.06 -17.54
CA LYS A 145 8.39 0.19 -18.94
C LYS A 145 7.25 -0.74 -19.33
N GLY A 146 6.17 -0.19 -19.86
CA GLY A 146 5.05 -0.97 -20.38
C GLY A 146 5.54 -2.02 -21.39
N GLU A 147 4.86 -3.16 -21.43
CA GLU A 147 5.14 -4.21 -22.40
C GLU A 147 5.02 -3.69 -23.83
N PRO A 148 5.86 -4.18 -24.76
CA PRO A 148 5.71 -3.86 -26.17
C PRO A 148 4.29 -4.24 -26.63
N GLY A 149 3.66 -3.38 -27.40
CA GLY A 149 2.37 -3.67 -28.03
C GLY A 149 2.44 -4.96 -28.85
N PRO A 150 1.31 -5.67 -29.00
CA PRO A 150 1.26 -6.86 -29.83
C PRO A 150 1.70 -6.53 -31.26
N GLN A 151 2.44 -7.47 -31.84
CA GLN A 151 2.85 -7.34 -33.26
C GLN A 151 1.60 -7.19 -34.14
N GLY A 152 1.61 -6.19 -35.01
CA GLY A 152 0.50 -5.97 -35.94
C GLY A 152 0.23 -7.22 -36.80
N GLU A 153 -1.02 -7.44 -37.13
CA GLU A 153 -1.41 -8.56 -37.98
C GLU A 153 -0.69 -8.49 -39.36
N PRO A 154 -0.27 -9.64 -39.93
CA PRO A 154 0.27 -9.65 -41.27
C PRO A 154 -0.70 -8.98 -42.24
N GLY A 155 -0.21 -8.10 -43.08
CA GLY A 155 -1.03 -7.43 -44.10
C GLY A 155 -1.79 -8.44 -44.96
N ALA A 156 -3.00 -8.11 -45.32
CA ALA A 156 -3.84 -8.96 -46.20
C ALA A 156 -3.06 -9.37 -47.44
N ALA A 157 -3.12 -10.64 -47.77
CA ALA A 157 -2.55 -11.12 -49.04
C ALA A 157 -3.13 -10.33 -50.20
N GLY A 158 -2.27 -9.78 -51.01
CA GLY A 158 -2.67 -9.05 -52.20
C GLY A 158 -3.54 -9.90 -53.13
N PRO A 159 -4.43 -9.28 -53.93
CA PRO A 159 -5.28 -10.02 -54.88
C PRO A 159 -4.40 -10.88 -55.80
N THR A 160 -4.81 -12.11 -55.94
CA THR A 160 -4.14 -13.06 -56.85
C THR A 160 -4.20 -12.48 -58.25
N GLY A 161 -3.08 -12.07 -58.78
CA GLY A 161 -3.01 -11.61 -60.17
C GLY A 161 -3.38 -12.77 -61.11
N PRO A 162 -3.88 -12.44 -62.30
CA PRO A 162 -4.20 -13.45 -63.31
C PRO A 162 -2.90 -14.19 -63.65
N LYS A 163 -2.81 -15.44 -63.11
CA LYS A 163 -1.78 -16.45 -63.32
C LYS A 163 -0.41 -15.89 -63.74
N GLY A 164 0.16 -15.15 -62.83
CA GLY A 164 1.51 -14.61 -62.86
C GLY A 164 2.18 -14.97 -61.58
N GLU A 165 3.44 -14.71 -61.47
CA GLU A 165 4.26 -14.98 -60.28
C GLU A 165 3.61 -14.49 -58.98
N PRO A 166 3.76 -15.21 -57.86
CA PRO A 166 3.23 -14.73 -56.58
C PRO A 166 3.71 -13.31 -56.33
N GLY A 167 2.77 -12.42 -56.07
CA GLY A 167 3.10 -11.04 -55.67
C GLY A 167 4.03 -10.99 -54.47
N PRO A 168 4.84 -9.99 -54.35
CA PRO A 168 5.74 -9.81 -53.25
C PRO A 168 4.94 -9.78 -51.93
N GLN A 169 5.50 -10.42 -50.91
CA GLN A 169 4.96 -10.41 -49.55
C GLN A 169 4.74 -8.96 -49.10
N GLY A 170 3.57 -8.66 -48.60
CA GLY A 170 3.24 -7.32 -48.11
C GLY A 170 4.27 -6.87 -47.03
N PRO A 171 4.52 -5.60 -46.91
CA PRO A 171 5.42 -5.08 -45.90
C PRO A 171 4.94 -5.51 -44.51
N GLN A 172 5.89 -5.94 -43.73
CA GLN A 172 5.65 -6.25 -42.31
C GLN A 172 5.01 -5.02 -41.64
N GLY A 173 3.91 -5.24 -40.92
CA GLY A 173 3.25 -4.16 -40.19
C GLY A 173 4.24 -3.45 -39.27
N GLU A 174 4.10 -2.16 -39.16
CA GLU A 174 4.93 -1.37 -38.27
C GLU A 174 4.74 -1.87 -36.82
N PRO A 175 5.80 -1.92 -36.02
CA PRO A 175 5.69 -2.21 -34.60
C PRO A 175 4.63 -1.31 -33.97
N GLY A 176 3.79 -1.87 -33.13
CA GLY A 176 2.81 -1.10 -32.37
C GLY A 176 3.48 0.06 -31.63
N PRO A 177 2.76 1.14 -31.41
CA PRO A 177 3.29 2.27 -30.66
C PRO A 177 3.76 1.81 -29.28
N GLN A 178 4.89 2.34 -28.87
CA GLN A 178 5.42 2.09 -27.52
C GLN A 178 4.33 2.43 -26.49
N GLY A 179 4.10 1.54 -25.52
CA GLY A 179 3.17 1.78 -24.43
C GLY A 179 3.43 3.15 -23.78
N PRO A 180 2.42 3.79 -23.26
CA PRO A 180 2.59 5.07 -22.58
C PRO A 180 3.64 4.93 -21.49
N LYS A 181 4.52 5.91 -21.42
CA LYS A 181 5.49 6.05 -20.34
C LYS A 181 4.71 6.01 -19.04
N GLY A 182 5.13 5.16 -18.08
CA GLY A 182 4.56 5.14 -16.74
C GLY A 182 4.44 6.57 -16.21
N ASP A 183 3.32 6.88 -15.62
CA ASP A 183 2.98 8.22 -15.14
C ASP A 183 4.10 8.70 -14.21
N PRO A 184 4.86 9.72 -14.56
CA PRO A 184 5.79 10.28 -13.59
C PRO A 184 4.90 10.83 -12.48
N SER A 185 5.12 10.42 -11.24
CA SER A 185 4.52 11.03 -10.07
C SER A 185 4.46 12.53 -10.32
N ASP A 186 3.24 13.06 -10.35
CA ASP A 186 2.88 14.40 -10.81
C ASP A 186 3.90 15.44 -10.32
N PRO A 187 4.65 16.12 -11.23
CA PRO A 187 5.61 17.14 -10.81
C PRO A 187 4.95 18.28 -10.02
N GLY A 188 3.64 18.44 -10.11
CA GLY A 188 2.88 19.40 -9.29
C GLY A 188 2.94 19.11 -7.78
N GLN A 189 3.14 17.87 -7.37
CA GLN A 189 3.30 17.55 -5.95
C GLN A 189 4.61 18.08 -5.36
N TRP A 190 5.64 18.24 -6.16
CA TRP A 190 6.92 18.78 -5.72
C TRP A 190 6.89 20.31 -5.52
N GLU A 191 6.17 21.01 -6.39
CA GLU A 191 5.93 22.44 -6.21
C GLU A 191 5.09 22.75 -4.96
N LEU A 192 4.16 21.84 -4.60
CA LEU A 192 3.39 21.95 -3.36
C LEU A 192 4.25 21.76 -2.11
N LEU A 193 5.24 20.85 -2.16
CA LEU A 193 6.17 20.66 -1.04
C LEU A 193 7.10 21.85 -0.85
N GLU A 194 7.57 22.48 -1.92
CA GLU A 194 8.36 23.71 -1.82
C GLU A 194 7.55 24.89 -1.25
N LYS A 195 6.25 24.95 -1.55
CA LYS A 195 5.38 26.04 -1.05
C LYS A 195 4.92 25.84 0.40
N VAL A 196 4.92 24.62 0.92
CA VAL A 196 4.53 24.32 2.31
C VAL A 196 5.67 24.60 3.29
N PHE A 197 6.92 24.63 2.80
CA PHE A 197 8.10 24.83 3.64
C PHE A 197 8.80 26.20 3.44
N LEU A 198 8.20 27.13 2.70
CA LEU A 198 8.55 28.55 2.64
C LEU A 198 7.53 29.37 3.43
#